data_15a3b0013e8848f8db10a3f6988c63a5
#
_entry.id   15a3b0013e8848f8db10a3f6988c63a5
#
_cell.length_a   1.000
_cell.length_b   1.000
_cell.length_c   1.000
_cell.angle_alpha   90.00
_cell.angle_beta   90.00
_cell.angle_gamma   90.00
#
_symmetry.space_group_name_H-M   'P 1'
#
loop_
_entity.id
_entity.type
_entity.pdbx_description
1 polymer ?
#
loop_
_entity_poly.entity_id
_entity_poly.type
_entity_poly.pdbx_seq_one_letter_code
_entity_poly.pdbx_strand_id
1 'polypeptide(L)' 'MPIIVRPAAAADIDEAFLWYEGQRPGLGHEFLAAVQAARESIAAHPAMYPVIHRDTRRALVHRFPYGIFYRVYERAML' A
#
# COMPACT_ATOMS: atom_id res chain seq x y z
N MET A 1 -11.90 -12.13 -2.49
CA MET A 1 -11.47 -11.22 -3.57
C MET A 1 -9.96 -11.01 -3.43
N PRO A 2 -9.15 -11.52 -4.33
CA PRO A 2 -7.70 -11.41 -4.19
C PRO A 2 -7.23 -9.97 -4.44
N ILE A 3 -6.30 -9.51 -3.63
CA ILE A 3 -5.64 -8.22 -3.78
C ILE A 3 -4.22 -8.50 -4.23
N ILE A 4 -3.87 -7.95 -5.38
CA ILE A 4 -2.53 -8.15 -5.94
C ILE A 4 -1.76 -6.85 -5.81
N VAL A 5 -0.67 -6.89 -5.02
CA VAL A 5 0.27 -5.78 -4.92
C VAL A 5 1.35 -6.03 -5.97
N ARG A 6 1.61 -5.02 -6.81
CA ARG A 6 2.61 -5.16 -7.87
C ARG A 6 4.00 -5.36 -7.27
N PRO A 7 4.85 -6.22 -7.87
CA PRO A 7 6.23 -6.41 -7.40
C PRO A 7 7.05 -5.13 -7.27
N ALA A 8 6.82 -4.16 -8.18
CA ALA A 8 7.49 -2.86 -8.12
C ALA A 8 7.21 -2.10 -6.82
N ALA A 9 6.01 -2.28 -6.25
CA ALA A 9 5.65 -1.63 -5.00
C ALA A 9 6.48 -2.15 -3.81
N ALA A 10 6.89 -3.41 -3.83
CA ALA A 10 7.71 -3.98 -2.76
C ALA A 10 9.11 -3.34 -2.75
N ALA A 11 9.72 -3.13 -3.92
CA ALA A 11 11.01 -2.47 -4.02
C ALA A 11 10.92 -1.01 -3.56
N ASP A 12 9.84 -0.31 -3.91
CA ASP A 12 9.62 1.06 -3.50
C ASP A 12 9.46 1.17 -1.97
N ILE A 13 8.84 0.20 -1.33
CA ILE A 13 8.68 0.15 0.12
C ILE A 13 10.04 0.00 0.80
N ASP A 14 10.91 -0.87 0.28
CA ASP A 14 12.25 -1.06 0.84
C ASP A 14 13.08 0.21 0.73
N GLU A 15 13.05 0.88 -0.40
CA GLU A 15 13.76 2.15 -0.59
C GLU A 15 13.22 3.23 0.33
N ALA A 16 11.91 3.34 0.46
CA ALA A 16 11.27 4.31 1.34
C ALA A 16 11.63 4.04 2.80
N PHE A 17 11.64 2.78 3.21
CA PHE A 17 12.06 2.39 4.56
C PHE A 17 13.47 2.89 4.86
N LEU A 18 14.42 2.61 3.97
CA LEU A 18 15.81 3.02 4.15
C LEU A 18 15.94 4.53 4.21
N TRP A 19 15.20 5.24 3.36
CA TRP A 19 15.22 6.70 3.36
C TRP A 19 14.71 7.27 4.68
N TYR A 20 13.57 6.79 5.17
CA TYR A 20 12.99 7.27 6.44
C TYR A 20 13.86 6.90 7.63
N GLU A 21 14.42 5.70 7.64
CA GLU A 21 15.30 5.27 8.72
C GLU A 21 16.57 6.13 8.78
N GLY A 22 17.06 6.58 7.63
CA GLY A 22 18.18 7.50 7.54
C GLY A 22 17.88 8.89 8.08
N GLN A 23 16.60 9.30 8.09
CA GLN A 23 16.21 10.63 8.61
C GLN A 23 16.16 10.64 10.15
N ARG A 24 15.71 9.56 10.76
CA ARG A 24 15.63 9.41 12.20
C ARG A 24 15.55 7.93 12.56
N PRO A 25 16.35 7.44 13.51
CA PRO A 25 16.23 6.06 13.95
C PRO A 25 14.80 5.72 14.41
N GLY A 26 14.27 4.63 13.90
CA GLY A 26 12.92 4.17 14.18
C GLY A 26 11.86 4.69 13.22
N LEU A 27 12.14 5.74 12.44
CA LEU A 27 11.15 6.31 11.52
C LEU A 27 10.78 5.33 10.41
N GLY A 28 11.74 4.56 9.90
CA GLY A 28 11.47 3.53 8.92
C GLY A 28 10.50 2.47 9.44
N HIS A 29 10.66 2.08 10.70
CA HIS A 29 9.76 1.12 11.34
C HIS A 29 8.35 1.69 11.53
N GLU A 30 8.23 2.98 11.86
CA GLU A 30 6.94 3.66 11.91
C GLU A 30 6.27 3.68 10.53
N PHE A 31 7.06 3.93 9.49
CA PHE A 31 6.58 3.86 8.11
C PHE A 31 6.05 2.48 7.75
N LEU A 32 6.80 1.41 8.07
CA LEU A 32 6.35 0.05 7.78
C LEU A 32 5.07 -0.31 8.53
N ALA A 33 4.93 0.14 9.77
CA ALA A 33 3.70 -0.08 10.53
C ALA A 33 2.50 0.62 9.87
N ALA A 34 2.71 1.84 9.38
CA ALA A 34 1.66 2.58 8.67
C ALA A 34 1.30 1.90 7.34
N VAL A 35 2.28 1.37 6.61
CA VAL A 35 2.05 0.60 5.38
C VAL A 35 1.26 -0.67 5.69
N GLN A 36 1.61 -1.38 6.75
CA GLN A 36 0.89 -2.59 7.14
C GLN A 36 -0.56 -2.28 7.51
N ALA A 37 -0.80 -1.20 8.24
CA ALA A 37 -2.15 -0.77 8.59
C ALA A 37 -2.97 -0.45 7.32
N ALA A 38 -2.36 0.21 6.34
CA ALA A 38 -3.01 0.49 5.06
C ALA A 38 -3.35 -0.79 4.31
N ARG A 39 -2.44 -1.76 4.29
CA ARG A 39 -2.67 -3.06 3.66
C ARG A 39 -3.82 -3.82 4.31
N GLU A 40 -3.89 -3.80 5.63
CA GLU A 40 -4.98 -4.43 6.37
C GLU A 40 -6.32 -3.77 6.07
N SER A 41 -6.33 -2.44 5.96
CA SER A 41 -7.52 -1.69 5.60
C SER A 41 -7.99 -2.02 4.18
N ILE A 42 -7.05 -2.13 3.23
CA ILE A 42 -7.35 -2.53 1.85
C ILE A 42 -7.95 -3.94 1.83
N ALA A 43 -7.38 -4.87 2.60
CA ALA A 43 -7.88 -6.24 2.65
C ALA A 43 -9.30 -6.30 3.21
N ALA A 44 -9.60 -5.49 4.22
CA ALA A 44 -10.91 -5.44 4.84
C ALA A 44 -11.95 -4.73 3.97
N HIS A 45 -11.55 -3.67 3.26
CA HIS A 45 -12.46 -2.81 2.49
C HIS A 45 -11.84 -2.43 1.14
N PRO A 46 -11.65 -3.39 0.23
CA PRO A 46 -10.92 -3.11 -1.02
C PRO A 46 -11.59 -2.10 -1.94
N ALA A 47 -12.92 -1.95 -1.86
CA ALA A 47 -13.66 -1.02 -2.70
C ALA A 47 -13.82 0.38 -2.07
N MET A 48 -13.31 0.58 -0.86
CA MET A 48 -13.47 1.85 -0.15
C MET A 48 -12.61 2.98 -0.74
N TYR A 49 -11.45 2.63 -1.28
CA TYR A 49 -10.51 3.63 -1.78
C TYR A 49 -10.84 4.05 -3.20
N PRO A 50 -10.57 5.32 -3.56
CA PRO A 50 -10.95 5.84 -4.87
C PRO A 50 -10.17 5.21 -6.02
N VAL A 51 -10.86 5.03 -7.14
CA VAL A 51 -10.24 4.68 -8.41
C VAL A 51 -9.62 5.96 -8.98
N ILE A 52 -8.32 5.92 -9.26
CA ILE A 52 -7.60 7.10 -9.75
C ILE A 52 -7.29 7.02 -11.25
N HIS A 53 -7.21 5.80 -11.79
CA HIS A 53 -6.93 5.60 -13.21
C HIS A 53 -7.43 4.21 -13.59
N ARG A 54 -8.34 4.14 -14.57
CA ARG A 54 -8.97 2.89 -15.02
C ARG A 54 -9.55 2.13 -13.82
N ASP A 55 -9.01 0.96 -13.50
CA ASP A 55 -9.43 0.16 -12.35
C ASP A 55 -8.41 0.16 -11.20
N THR A 56 -7.41 1.05 -11.28
CA THR A 56 -6.39 1.19 -10.24
C THR A 56 -6.88 2.10 -9.13
N ARG A 57 -6.83 1.59 -7.91
CA ARG A 57 -7.18 2.35 -6.70
C ARG A 57 -5.92 2.79 -5.97
N ARG A 58 -6.04 3.83 -5.16
CA ARG A 58 -4.95 4.35 -4.36
C ARG A 58 -5.37 4.48 -2.91
N ALA A 59 -4.59 3.88 -2.01
CA ALA A 59 -4.71 4.07 -0.57
C ALA A 59 -3.51 4.88 -0.08
N LEU A 60 -3.76 6.01 0.58
CA LEU A 60 -2.69 6.81 1.16
C LEU A 60 -2.26 6.22 2.49
N VAL A 61 -0.95 6.17 2.71
CA VAL A 61 -0.37 5.72 3.97
C VAL A 61 -0.51 6.85 4.98
N HIS A 62 -1.08 6.55 6.16
CA HIS A 62 -1.31 7.56 7.18
C HIS A 62 -0.01 8.20 7.67
N ARG A 63 0.04 9.52 7.70
CA ARG A 63 1.17 10.35 8.16
C ARG A 63 2.38 10.40 7.24
N PHE A 64 2.40 9.62 6.15
CA PHE A 64 3.52 9.61 5.21
C PHE A 64 3.03 9.99 3.82
N PRO A 65 3.81 10.75 3.04
CA PRO A 65 3.45 11.09 1.67
C PRO A 65 3.73 9.90 0.74
N TYR A 66 3.00 8.82 0.93
CA TYR A 66 3.20 7.57 0.23
C TYR A 66 1.84 6.94 -0.09
N GLY A 67 1.67 6.47 -1.32
CA GLY A 67 0.43 5.84 -1.75
C GLY A 67 0.66 4.40 -2.17
N ILE A 68 -0.28 3.54 -1.82
CA ILE A 68 -0.31 2.15 -2.28
C ILE A 68 -1.30 2.08 -3.42
N PHE A 69 -0.83 1.63 -4.60
CA PHE A 69 -1.65 1.46 -5.79
C PHE A 69 -1.99 0.00 -5.94
N TYR A 70 -3.27 -0.31 -6.15
CA TYR A 70 -3.70 -1.69 -6.24
C TYR A 70 -4.91 -1.83 -7.15
N ARG A 71 -5.14 -3.05 -7.61
CA ARG A 71 -6.32 -3.44 -8.36
C ARG A 71 -7.03 -4.56 -7.63
N VAL A 72 -8.34 -4.56 -7.72
CA VAL A 72 -9.18 -5.61 -7.16
C VAL A 72 -9.65 -6.49 -8.32
N TYR A 73 -9.35 -7.78 -8.23
CA TYR A 73 -9.78 -8.75 -9.24
C TYR A 73 -10.81 -9.67 -8.64
N GLU A 74 -11.94 -9.79 -9.32
CA GLU A 74 -12.91 -10.81 -8.98
C GLU A 74 -12.53 -12.10 -9.70
N ARG A 75 -12.37 -13.17 -8.93
CA ARG A 75 -12.21 -14.47 -9.52
C ARG A 75 -13.56 -14.99 -9.96
N ALA A 76 -13.66 -15.34 -11.24
CA ALA A 76 -14.80 -16.07 -11.70
C ALA A 76 -14.80 -17.45 -11.03
N MET A 77 -15.93 -17.80 -10.42
CA MET A 77 -16.13 -19.14 -9.90
C MET A 77 -16.46 -20.04 -11.08
N LEU A 78 -15.61 -21.03 -11.29
CA LEU A 78 -15.85 -22.02 -12.32
C LEU A 78 -16.55 -23.22 -11.74
#